data_759a8de1072806ec9c13f5e08c145492
#
_entry.id   759a8de1072806ec9c13f5e08c145492
#
_cell.length_a   1.000
_cell.length_b   1.000
_cell.length_c   1.000
_cell.angle_alpha   90.00
_cell.angle_beta   90.00
_cell.angle_gamma   90.00
#
_symmetry.space_group_name_H-M   'P 1'
#
loop_
_entity.id
_entity.type
_entity.pdbx_description
1 polymer ?
#
loop_
_entity_poly.entity_id
_entity_poly.type
_entity_poly.pdbx_seq_one_letter_code
_entity_poly.pdbx_strand_id
1 'polypeptide(L)'
;YCKIGFDGKGFTILTPDAGTHTVNVSPSENYFIDTYSKPDVPAVAVLRDKNGKKIMELEKTDVTRLKATGWKPPMPVSLKAHDGKTDIYGLVFTPSNLDPSKKYPVVDYIYPGPQGGSVGSWAFSPGRSDHQALAELGFVVVVIEGTSNPDRNKSFHDMYYPNMSENTLPDQIAGIRQLAQRYPYIDTARVGIWGHSGGGFATAAAMFRYPDFFKVGISESGNHDNRNYEDDWGERYIGLLTKGPDGKDN
;
A
#
# COMPACT_ATOMS: atom_id res chain seq x y z
N TYR A 1 -4.41 -17.83 7.14
CA TYR A 1 -4.00 -18.66 8.27
C TYR A 1 -3.65 -20.06 7.76
N CYS A 2 -2.56 -20.61 8.29
CA CYS A 2 -2.08 -21.92 7.87
C CYS A 2 -1.51 -22.70 9.06
N LYS A 3 -1.33 -23.99 8.89
CA LYS A 3 -0.59 -24.88 9.80
C LYS A 3 0.51 -25.61 9.06
N ILE A 4 1.58 -25.90 9.80
CA ILE A 4 2.72 -26.71 9.34
C ILE A 4 3.27 -27.49 10.53
N GLY A 5 3.75 -28.70 10.31
CA GLY A 5 4.45 -29.48 11.34
C GLY A 5 5.80 -28.87 11.72
N PHE A 6 6.27 -29.11 12.93
CA PHE A 6 7.60 -28.66 13.37
C PHE A 6 8.76 -29.27 12.56
N ASP A 7 8.49 -30.34 11.82
CA ASP A 7 9.41 -30.96 10.85
C ASP A 7 9.37 -30.30 9.46
N GLY A 8 8.62 -29.20 9.31
CA GLY A 8 8.43 -28.47 8.06
C GLY A 8 7.49 -29.13 7.05
N LYS A 9 6.80 -30.23 7.43
CA LYS A 9 5.90 -30.94 6.54
C LYS A 9 4.43 -30.62 6.82
N GLY A 10 3.56 -31.02 5.90
CA GLY A 10 2.11 -30.88 6.07
C GLY A 10 1.60 -29.44 6.04
N PHE A 11 2.25 -28.55 5.28
CA PHE A 11 1.75 -27.19 5.10
C PHE A 11 0.31 -27.21 4.56
N THR A 12 -0.61 -26.57 5.24
CA THR A 12 -2.02 -26.53 4.90
C THR A 12 -2.58 -25.11 5.14
N ILE A 13 -3.23 -24.57 4.11
CA ILE A 13 -3.96 -23.30 4.23
C ILE A 13 -5.33 -23.58 4.87
N LEU A 14 -5.63 -22.92 5.98
CA LEU A 14 -6.86 -23.06 6.74
C LEU A 14 -7.91 -21.99 6.39
N THR A 15 -7.49 -20.90 5.74
CA THR A 15 -8.33 -19.79 5.27
C THR A 15 -8.17 -19.63 3.76
N PRO A 16 -8.86 -20.47 2.94
CA PRO A 16 -8.63 -20.51 1.49
C PRO A 16 -9.31 -19.40 0.70
N ASP A 17 -10.22 -18.63 1.33
CA ASP A 17 -10.90 -17.53 0.65
C ASP A 17 -9.92 -16.41 0.30
N ALA A 18 -10.12 -15.79 -0.86
CA ALA A 18 -9.24 -14.72 -1.30
C ALA A 18 -9.53 -13.42 -0.53
N GLY A 19 -8.51 -12.89 0.14
CA GLY A 19 -8.64 -11.64 0.91
C GLY A 19 -7.55 -11.48 1.97
N THR A 20 -7.66 -10.40 2.72
CA THR A 20 -6.92 -10.19 3.96
C THR A 20 -7.71 -10.80 5.11
N HIS A 21 -7.08 -11.65 5.88
CA HIS A 21 -7.69 -12.42 6.95
C HIS A 21 -7.24 -11.94 8.33
N THR A 22 -8.19 -11.85 9.25
CA THR A 22 -7.95 -11.71 10.69
C THR A 22 -8.55 -12.92 11.39
N VAL A 23 -7.70 -13.67 12.10
CA VAL A 23 -8.09 -14.93 12.72
C VAL A 23 -8.06 -14.83 14.24
N ASN A 24 -9.14 -15.22 14.88
CA ASN A 24 -9.26 -15.33 16.33
C ASN A 24 -9.53 -16.79 16.70
N VAL A 25 -8.53 -17.43 17.33
CA VAL A 25 -8.59 -18.84 17.72
C VAL A 25 -9.28 -18.99 19.07
N SER A 26 -10.17 -19.98 19.19
CA SER A 26 -10.83 -20.30 20.47
C SER A 26 -9.83 -20.86 21.49
N PRO A 27 -10.05 -20.70 22.81
CA PRO A 27 -9.19 -21.27 23.83
C PRO A 27 -9.01 -22.78 23.75
N SER A 28 -9.97 -23.50 23.18
CA SER A 28 -9.91 -24.96 22.98
C SER A 28 -9.13 -25.36 21.72
N GLU A 29 -8.74 -24.38 20.88
CA GLU A 29 -8.09 -24.58 19.57
C GLU A 29 -8.86 -25.44 18.57
N ASN A 30 -10.12 -25.80 18.89
CA ASN A 30 -10.96 -26.61 18.02
C ASN A 30 -11.67 -25.78 16.95
N TYR A 31 -11.79 -24.47 17.16
CA TYR A 31 -12.49 -23.55 16.29
C TYR A 31 -11.73 -22.22 16.19
N PHE A 32 -11.99 -21.50 15.12
CA PHE A 32 -11.56 -20.12 14.99
C PHE A 32 -12.57 -19.29 14.18
N ILE A 33 -12.61 -17.99 14.49
CA ILE A 33 -13.33 -17.01 13.68
C ILE A 33 -12.35 -16.45 12.67
N ASP A 34 -12.73 -16.51 11.41
CA ASP A 34 -12.01 -15.95 10.27
C ASP A 34 -12.81 -14.79 9.70
N THR A 35 -12.28 -13.56 9.86
CA THR A 35 -12.85 -12.37 9.25
C THR A 35 -11.99 -11.97 8.07
N TYR A 36 -12.56 -11.94 6.88
CA TYR A 36 -11.81 -11.64 5.66
C TYR A 36 -12.53 -10.63 4.77
N SER A 37 -11.74 -9.88 4.02
CA SER A 37 -12.21 -8.83 3.12
C SER A 37 -11.16 -8.48 2.06
N LYS A 38 -11.57 -7.65 1.08
CA LYS A 38 -10.67 -6.99 0.11
C LYS A 38 -10.95 -5.50 0.11
N PRO A 39 -10.08 -4.66 -0.47
CA PRO A 39 -10.33 -3.22 -0.52
C PRO A 39 -11.69 -2.84 -1.09
N ASP A 40 -12.18 -3.62 -2.05
CA ASP A 40 -13.44 -3.45 -2.79
C ASP A 40 -14.56 -4.40 -2.35
N VAL A 41 -14.28 -5.33 -1.42
CA VAL A 41 -15.24 -6.33 -0.93
C VAL A 41 -15.39 -6.23 0.58
N PRO A 42 -16.60 -5.89 1.08
CA PRO A 42 -16.88 -5.80 2.52
C PRO A 42 -16.57 -7.08 3.29
N ALA A 43 -16.25 -6.93 4.58
CA ALA A 43 -15.84 -8.02 5.42
C ALA A 43 -16.97 -9.03 5.67
N VAL A 44 -16.57 -10.31 5.71
CA VAL A 44 -17.40 -11.45 6.15
C VAL A 44 -16.67 -12.16 7.28
N ALA A 45 -17.39 -12.45 8.37
CA ALA A 45 -16.90 -13.25 9.48
C ALA A 45 -17.53 -14.65 9.44
N VAL A 46 -16.70 -15.69 9.49
CA VAL A 46 -17.12 -17.08 9.45
C VAL A 46 -16.51 -17.86 10.61
N LEU A 47 -17.25 -18.84 11.10
CA LEU A 47 -16.73 -19.85 12.04
C LEU A 47 -16.13 -21.01 11.23
N ARG A 48 -14.91 -21.41 11.59
CA ARG A 48 -14.23 -22.59 11.02
C ARG A 48 -13.81 -23.55 12.13
N ASP A 49 -13.75 -24.82 11.78
CA ASP A 49 -13.09 -25.83 12.64
C ASP A 49 -11.55 -25.73 12.52
N LYS A 50 -10.85 -26.46 13.39
CA LYS A 50 -9.36 -26.51 13.42
C LYS A 50 -8.70 -26.98 12.12
N ASN A 51 -9.47 -27.54 11.18
CA ASN A 51 -9.00 -28.00 9.88
C ASN A 51 -9.31 -27.00 8.74
N GLY A 52 -9.91 -25.84 9.08
CA GLY A 52 -10.25 -24.80 8.13
C GLY A 52 -11.62 -24.95 7.46
N LYS A 53 -12.38 -26.02 7.80
CA LYS A 53 -13.72 -26.22 7.24
C LYS A 53 -14.67 -25.14 7.78
N LYS A 54 -15.30 -24.38 6.87
CA LYS A 54 -16.36 -23.42 7.22
C LYS A 54 -17.56 -24.14 7.81
N ILE A 55 -17.95 -23.74 9.01
CA ILE A 55 -19.12 -24.27 9.74
C ILE A 55 -20.33 -23.41 9.45
N MET A 56 -20.19 -22.07 9.61
CA MET A 56 -21.27 -21.13 9.37
C MET A 56 -20.72 -19.73 9.12
N GLU A 57 -21.52 -18.89 8.50
CA GLU A 57 -21.32 -17.44 8.44
C GLU A 57 -21.89 -16.83 9.73
N LEU A 58 -21.12 -15.95 10.34
CA LEU A 58 -21.49 -15.26 11.57
C LEU A 58 -22.05 -13.88 11.28
N GLU A 59 -21.35 -13.13 10.42
CA GLU A 59 -21.71 -11.75 10.15
C GLU A 59 -21.17 -11.31 8.79
N LYS A 60 -21.83 -10.33 8.18
CA LYS A 60 -21.41 -9.68 6.95
C LYS A 60 -21.61 -8.17 7.06
N THR A 61 -20.61 -7.39 6.73
CA THR A 61 -20.70 -5.94 6.77
C THR A 61 -21.78 -5.42 5.83
N ASP A 62 -22.77 -4.73 6.38
CA ASP A 62 -23.80 -4.03 5.59
C ASP A 62 -23.28 -2.66 5.14
N VAL A 63 -23.18 -2.48 3.85
CA VAL A 63 -22.77 -1.22 3.19
C VAL A 63 -23.92 -0.52 2.45
N THR A 64 -25.17 -0.91 2.71
CA THR A 64 -26.34 -0.38 2.01
C THR A 64 -26.45 1.14 2.16
N ARG A 65 -26.30 1.66 3.38
CA ARG A 65 -26.32 3.10 3.66
C ARG A 65 -25.17 3.83 3.00
N LEU A 66 -23.97 3.23 2.99
CA LEU A 66 -22.79 3.80 2.35
C LEU A 66 -22.98 3.88 0.83
N LYS A 67 -23.47 2.82 0.20
CA LYS A 67 -23.80 2.82 -1.25
C LYS A 67 -24.88 3.85 -1.62
N ALA A 68 -25.83 4.08 -0.75
CA ALA A 68 -26.89 5.08 -0.97
C ALA A 68 -26.36 6.53 -1.06
N THR A 69 -25.14 6.81 -0.56
CA THR A 69 -24.47 8.10 -0.73
C THR A 69 -23.81 8.29 -2.10
N GLY A 70 -23.83 7.29 -2.98
CA GLY A 70 -23.09 7.27 -4.22
C GLY A 70 -21.64 6.77 -4.09
N TRP A 71 -21.22 6.41 -2.87
CA TRP A 71 -19.88 5.88 -2.62
C TRP A 71 -19.58 4.65 -3.49
N LYS A 72 -18.36 4.61 -4.00
CA LYS A 72 -17.81 3.48 -4.74
C LYS A 72 -16.54 3.00 -4.03
N PRO A 73 -16.29 1.68 -4.01
CA PRO A 73 -15.03 1.17 -3.46
C PRO A 73 -13.83 1.65 -4.25
N PRO A 74 -12.64 1.73 -3.63
CA PRO A 74 -11.41 1.97 -4.37
C PRO A 74 -11.20 0.87 -5.42
N MET A 75 -10.56 1.22 -6.52
CA MET A 75 -10.25 0.29 -7.61
C MET A 75 -8.88 -0.33 -7.39
N PRO A 76 -8.78 -1.65 -7.09
CA PRO A 76 -7.50 -2.34 -7.05
C PRO A 76 -6.88 -2.40 -8.45
N VAL A 77 -5.58 -2.14 -8.53
CA VAL A 77 -4.83 -2.14 -9.79
C VAL A 77 -3.57 -2.95 -9.70
N SER A 78 -3.22 -3.60 -10.80
CA SER A 78 -1.92 -4.24 -11.03
C SER A 78 -1.20 -3.46 -12.12
N LEU A 79 0.05 -3.11 -11.85
CA LEU A 79 0.91 -2.26 -12.65
C LEU A 79 2.29 -2.93 -12.78
N LYS A 80 3.12 -2.41 -13.66
CA LYS A 80 4.54 -2.77 -13.71
C LYS A 80 5.37 -1.67 -13.06
N ALA A 81 6.36 -2.08 -12.28
CA ALA A 81 7.39 -1.20 -11.75
C ALA A 81 8.15 -0.50 -12.89
N HIS A 82 9.02 0.43 -12.55
CA HIS A 82 9.83 1.17 -13.53
C HIS A 82 10.73 0.26 -14.41
N ASP A 83 11.05 -0.95 -13.96
CA ASP A 83 11.79 -1.95 -14.72
C ASP A 83 10.97 -2.60 -15.86
N GLY A 84 9.66 -2.31 -15.92
CA GLY A 84 8.73 -2.86 -16.90
C GLY A 84 8.40 -4.35 -16.71
N LYS A 85 8.89 -5.00 -15.66
CA LYS A 85 8.79 -6.46 -15.42
C LYS A 85 8.12 -6.79 -14.11
N THR A 86 8.57 -6.19 -13.01
CA THR A 86 8.10 -6.47 -11.66
C THR A 86 6.67 -6.00 -11.48
N ASP A 87 5.79 -6.88 -11.00
CA ASP A 87 4.42 -6.49 -10.67
C ASP A 87 4.39 -5.68 -9.38
N ILE A 88 3.68 -4.56 -9.42
CA ILE A 88 3.35 -3.72 -8.27
C ILE A 88 1.84 -3.53 -8.22
N TYR A 89 1.32 -3.26 -7.04
CA TYR A 89 -0.12 -3.20 -6.81
C TYR A 89 -0.49 -1.87 -6.17
N GLY A 90 -1.73 -1.46 -6.35
CA GLY A 90 -2.20 -0.21 -5.77
C GLY A 90 -3.71 -0.09 -5.71
N LEU A 91 -4.14 1.05 -5.22
CA LEU A 91 -5.54 1.46 -5.16
C LEU A 91 -5.71 2.81 -5.84
N VAL A 92 -6.81 2.96 -6.57
CA VAL A 92 -7.21 4.24 -7.16
C VAL A 92 -8.56 4.64 -6.61
N PHE A 93 -8.64 5.87 -6.12
CA PHE A 93 -9.87 6.50 -5.62
C PHE A 93 -10.29 7.58 -6.60
N THR A 94 -11.57 7.62 -6.90
CA THR A 94 -12.15 8.61 -7.82
C THR A 94 -13.34 9.28 -7.16
N PRO A 95 -13.70 10.51 -7.59
CA PRO A 95 -14.94 11.13 -7.14
C PRO A 95 -16.14 10.21 -7.39
N SER A 96 -17.12 10.22 -6.49
CA SER A 96 -18.36 9.45 -6.67
C SER A 96 -19.14 9.85 -7.94
N ASN A 97 -19.00 11.12 -8.33
CA ASN A 97 -19.60 11.74 -9.52
C ASN A 97 -18.61 11.90 -10.69
N LEU A 98 -17.60 11.02 -10.80
CA LEU A 98 -16.60 11.07 -11.88
C LEU A 98 -17.26 11.21 -13.26
N ASP A 99 -16.86 12.23 -13.99
CA ASP A 99 -17.18 12.43 -15.39
C ASP A 99 -15.97 12.02 -16.26
N PRO A 100 -16.03 10.89 -16.98
CA PRO A 100 -14.87 10.37 -17.73
C PRO A 100 -14.47 11.24 -18.92
N SER A 101 -15.27 12.26 -19.28
CA SER A 101 -14.91 13.23 -20.32
C SER A 101 -14.00 14.34 -19.83
N LYS A 102 -13.86 14.51 -18.52
CA LYS A 102 -13.03 15.53 -17.87
C LYS A 102 -11.65 15.00 -17.54
N LYS A 103 -10.73 15.91 -17.24
CA LYS A 103 -9.39 15.62 -16.75
C LYS A 103 -9.29 15.98 -15.26
N TYR A 104 -8.81 15.03 -14.47
CA TYR A 104 -8.66 15.17 -13.03
C TYR A 104 -7.18 15.21 -12.64
N PRO A 105 -6.76 16.18 -11.82
CA PRO A 105 -5.41 16.16 -11.25
C PRO A 105 -5.24 14.92 -10.35
N VAL A 106 -3.99 14.46 -10.24
CA VAL A 106 -3.63 13.30 -9.45
C VAL A 106 -3.06 13.73 -8.11
N VAL A 107 -3.45 13.06 -7.05
CA VAL A 107 -2.77 13.09 -5.75
C VAL A 107 -2.20 11.71 -5.49
N ASP A 108 -0.88 11.61 -5.44
CA ASP A 108 -0.15 10.40 -5.08
C ASP A 108 0.10 10.41 -3.57
N TYR A 109 -0.49 9.46 -2.85
CA TYR A 109 -0.16 9.23 -1.44
C TYR A 109 0.94 8.20 -1.33
N ILE A 110 2.03 8.56 -0.65
CA ILE A 110 3.20 7.71 -0.54
C ILE A 110 3.61 7.47 0.91
N TYR A 111 3.87 6.21 1.24
CA TYR A 111 4.60 5.78 2.43
C TYR A 111 5.52 4.61 2.08
N PRO A 112 6.72 4.85 1.59
CA PRO A 112 7.61 3.81 1.09
C PRO A 112 8.55 3.31 2.19
N GLY A 113 8.02 2.99 3.34
CA GLY A 113 8.82 2.50 4.46
C GLY A 113 9.26 1.04 4.28
N PRO A 114 10.43 0.66 4.82
CA PRO A 114 10.84 -0.74 4.82
C PRO A 114 10.02 -1.60 5.78
N GLN A 115 9.33 -0.99 6.73
CA GLN A 115 8.46 -1.65 7.71
C GLN A 115 6.97 -1.60 7.34
N GLY A 116 6.59 -0.89 6.29
CA GLY A 116 5.21 -0.74 5.86
C GLY A 116 5.12 -0.23 4.43
N GLY A 117 3.93 -0.26 3.85
CA GLY A 117 3.68 0.21 2.49
C GLY A 117 2.64 1.30 2.43
N SER A 118 2.51 1.95 1.27
CA SER A 118 1.55 3.03 1.04
C SER A 118 0.10 2.58 1.21
N VAL A 119 -0.24 1.40 0.72
CA VAL A 119 -1.60 0.82 0.87
C VAL A 119 -1.85 0.38 2.31
N GLY A 120 -0.81 -0.10 3.00
CA GLY A 120 -0.94 -0.68 4.33
C GLY A 120 -1.79 -1.95 4.31
N SER A 121 -2.94 -1.94 4.94
CA SER A 121 -3.84 -3.10 4.94
C SER A 121 -4.63 -3.20 3.64
N TRP A 122 -4.73 -4.41 3.08
CA TRP A 122 -5.59 -4.74 1.93
C TRP A 122 -7.00 -5.20 2.37
N ALA A 123 -7.35 -5.02 3.63
CA ALA A 123 -8.71 -5.25 4.12
C ALA A 123 -9.67 -4.13 3.65
N PHE A 124 -10.96 -4.40 3.71
CA PHE A 124 -12.00 -3.41 3.45
C PHE A 124 -11.93 -2.24 4.44
N SER A 125 -11.96 -1.03 3.91
CA SER A 125 -12.12 0.20 4.67
C SER A 125 -12.84 1.24 3.79
N PRO A 126 -13.99 1.78 4.21
CA PRO A 126 -14.81 2.64 3.36
C PRO A 126 -14.15 3.98 3.00
N GLY A 127 -13.46 4.62 3.93
CA GLY A 127 -12.80 5.92 3.72
C GLY A 127 -11.34 5.81 3.40
N ARG A 128 -10.68 4.82 3.97
CA ARG A 128 -9.25 4.54 3.86
C ARG A 128 -8.40 5.80 4.06
N SER A 129 -8.32 6.26 5.31
CA SER A 129 -7.78 7.58 5.66
C SER A 129 -8.55 8.69 4.92
N ASP A 130 -7.86 9.68 4.41
CA ASP A 130 -8.46 10.83 3.71
C ASP A 130 -8.60 10.62 2.18
N HIS A 131 -8.26 9.43 1.67
CA HIS A 131 -8.15 9.22 0.23
C HIS A 131 -9.47 9.43 -0.51
N GLN A 132 -10.58 8.88 0.01
CA GLN A 132 -11.88 9.11 -0.60
C GLN A 132 -12.35 10.57 -0.43
N ALA A 133 -12.06 11.21 0.72
CA ALA A 133 -12.41 12.61 0.92
C ALA A 133 -11.68 13.53 -0.07
N LEU A 134 -10.38 13.29 -0.31
CA LEU A 134 -9.62 14.00 -1.33
C LEU A 134 -10.18 13.75 -2.74
N ALA A 135 -10.60 12.52 -3.03
CA ALA A 135 -11.21 12.20 -4.31
C ALA A 135 -12.52 12.99 -4.51
N GLU A 136 -13.37 13.12 -3.49
CA GLU A 136 -14.61 13.90 -3.57
C GLU A 136 -14.38 15.41 -3.82
N LEU A 137 -13.19 15.92 -3.51
CA LEU A 137 -12.78 17.29 -3.87
C LEU A 137 -12.41 17.46 -5.35
N GLY A 138 -12.46 16.38 -6.15
CA GLY A 138 -12.19 16.43 -7.59
C GLY A 138 -10.78 15.98 -7.99
N PHE A 139 -10.14 15.15 -7.17
CA PHE A 139 -8.86 14.52 -7.50
C PHE A 139 -9.03 13.04 -7.86
N VAL A 140 -8.10 12.49 -8.62
CA VAL A 140 -7.83 11.06 -8.64
C VAL A 140 -6.74 10.79 -7.62
N VAL A 141 -7.04 10.04 -6.56
CA VAL A 141 -6.04 9.68 -5.56
C VAL A 141 -5.47 8.31 -5.89
N VAL A 142 -4.16 8.22 -5.93
CA VAL A 142 -3.41 7.00 -6.27
C VAL A 142 -2.57 6.60 -5.06
N VAL A 143 -2.58 5.31 -4.74
CA VAL A 143 -1.78 4.72 -3.66
C VAL A 143 -1.14 3.46 -4.20
N ILE A 144 0.17 3.48 -4.45
CA ILE A 144 0.90 2.38 -5.08
C ILE A 144 1.91 1.79 -4.11
N GLU A 145 1.92 0.45 -3.99
CA GLU A 145 3.01 -0.30 -3.37
C GLU A 145 4.14 -0.45 -4.39
N GLY A 146 5.16 0.38 -4.27
CA GLY A 146 6.34 0.28 -5.12
C GLY A 146 7.29 -0.85 -4.68
N THR A 147 8.37 -1.03 -5.41
CA THR A 147 9.45 -1.95 -5.05
C THR A 147 10.02 -1.58 -3.68
N SER A 148 10.47 -2.57 -2.92
CA SER A 148 11.02 -2.45 -1.57
C SER A 148 10.01 -2.45 -0.42
N ASN A 149 8.72 -2.44 -0.69
CA ASN A 149 7.71 -2.58 0.36
C ASN A 149 7.73 -4.01 0.96
N PRO A 150 7.37 -4.16 2.24
CA PRO A 150 7.31 -5.47 2.89
C PRO A 150 6.19 -6.37 2.35
N ASP A 151 6.01 -7.53 2.97
CA ASP A 151 4.94 -8.51 2.70
C ASP A 151 5.03 -9.20 1.33
N ARG A 152 6.22 -9.16 0.71
CA ARG A 152 6.59 -9.94 -0.46
C ARG A 152 7.83 -10.79 -0.17
N ASN A 153 8.51 -11.30 -1.20
CA ASN A 153 9.74 -12.06 -0.99
C ASN A 153 10.91 -11.16 -0.58
N LYS A 154 11.94 -11.78 0.01
CA LYS A 154 13.11 -11.06 0.53
C LYS A 154 13.80 -10.20 -0.55
N SER A 155 14.00 -10.73 -1.76
CA SER A 155 14.68 -9.98 -2.82
C SER A 155 13.93 -8.72 -3.26
N PHE A 156 12.62 -8.76 -3.24
CA PHE A 156 11.80 -7.57 -3.50
C PHE A 156 11.93 -6.54 -2.36
N HIS A 157 11.88 -6.99 -1.11
CA HIS A 157 11.99 -6.12 0.05
C HIS A 157 13.39 -5.49 0.14
N ASP A 158 14.46 -6.25 -0.10
CA ASP A 158 15.83 -5.77 -0.01
C ASP A 158 16.23 -4.71 -1.08
N MET A 159 15.37 -4.46 -2.06
CA MET A 159 15.68 -3.49 -3.13
C MET A 159 15.88 -2.05 -2.62
N TYR A 160 15.37 -1.71 -1.42
CA TYR A 160 15.62 -0.39 -0.84
C TYR A 160 17.02 -0.25 -0.22
N TYR A 161 17.65 -1.35 0.16
CA TYR A 161 18.94 -1.37 0.82
C TYR A 161 20.09 -1.44 -0.22
N PRO A 162 21.10 -0.61 -0.18
CA PRO A 162 21.37 0.49 0.76
C PRO A 162 20.81 1.86 0.29
N ASN A 163 20.00 1.91 -0.74
CA ASN A 163 19.63 3.15 -1.43
C ASN A 163 18.18 3.60 -1.12
N MET A 164 17.91 3.95 0.13
CA MET A 164 16.59 4.47 0.53
C MET A 164 16.20 5.79 -0.16
N SER A 165 17.14 6.52 -0.72
CA SER A 165 16.86 7.82 -1.35
C SER A 165 16.12 7.71 -2.69
N GLU A 166 16.18 6.57 -3.35
CA GLU A 166 15.45 6.30 -4.60
C GLU A 166 14.02 5.81 -4.37
N ASN A 167 13.81 5.24 -3.30
CA ASN A 167 12.66 4.72 -2.60
C ASN A 167 11.33 4.80 -3.34
N THR A 168 11.10 3.88 -4.26
CA THR A 168 9.86 3.67 -5.03
C THR A 168 9.39 4.81 -5.95
N LEU A 169 10.02 5.99 -5.94
CA LEU A 169 9.58 7.13 -6.76
C LEU A 169 9.52 6.83 -8.26
N PRO A 170 10.49 6.13 -8.86
CA PRO A 170 10.37 5.70 -10.25
C PRO A 170 9.15 4.82 -10.51
N ASP A 171 8.77 3.97 -9.54
CA ASP A 171 7.59 3.10 -9.65
C ASP A 171 6.29 3.88 -9.58
N GLN A 172 6.22 4.92 -8.72
CA GLN A 172 5.08 5.83 -8.64
C GLN A 172 4.85 6.49 -10.01
N ILE A 173 5.90 7.05 -10.59
CA ILE A 173 5.86 7.69 -11.91
C ILE A 173 5.42 6.70 -13.00
N ALA A 174 6.03 5.50 -13.03
CA ALA A 174 5.69 4.46 -13.99
C ALA A 174 4.23 4.00 -13.84
N GLY A 175 3.79 3.79 -12.60
CA GLY A 175 2.43 3.39 -12.29
C GLY A 175 1.39 4.44 -12.68
N ILE A 176 1.59 5.71 -12.33
CA ILE A 176 0.68 6.80 -12.69
C ILE A 176 0.57 6.96 -14.22
N ARG A 177 1.70 6.85 -14.94
CA ARG A 177 1.70 6.88 -16.41
C ARG A 177 0.90 5.72 -17.02
N GLN A 178 1.03 4.50 -16.49
CA GLN A 178 0.26 3.34 -16.93
C GLN A 178 -1.25 3.53 -16.63
N LEU A 179 -1.59 4.09 -15.48
CA LEU A 179 -2.97 4.42 -15.14
C LEU A 179 -3.56 5.44 -16.11
N ALA A 180 -2.82 6.48 -16.48
CA ALA A 180 -3.28 7.49 -17.45
C ALA A 180 -3.48 6.91 -18.87
N GLN A 181 -2.71 5.89 -19.23
CA GLN A 181 -2.96 5.16 -20.50
C GLN A 181 -4.26 4.33 -20.47
N ARG A 182 -4.60 3.75 -19.31
CA ARG A 182 -5.82 2.96 -19.12
C ARG A 182 -7.05 3.84 -18.91
N TYR A 183 -6.87 4.97 -18.25
CA TYR A 183 -7.95 5.86 -17.80
C TYR A 183 -7.69 7.28 -18.29
N PRO A 184 -8.26 7.67 -19.44
CA PRO A 184 -7.99 8.97 -20.08
C PRO A 184 -8.34 10.19 -19.22
N TYR A 185 -9.17 10.04 -18.18
CA TYR A 185 -9.50 11.12 -17.24
C TYR A 185 -8.36 11.49 -16.28
N ILE A 186 -7.30 10.69 -16.18
CA ILE A 186 -6.13 10.98 -15.35
C ILE A 186 -5.23 12.01 -16.05
N ASP A 187 -4.92 13.12 -15.36
CA ASP A 187 -4.09 14.19 -15.88
C ASP A 187 -2.67 14.14 -15.34
N THR A 188 -1.74 13.58 -16.11
CA THR A 188 -0.32 13.50 -15.72
C THR A 188 0.44 14.83 -15.79
N ALA A 189 -0.16 15.91 -16.29
CA ALA A 189 0.44 17.24 -16.24
C ALA A 189 0.21 17.93 -14.86
N ARG A 190 -0.72 17.40 -14.06
CA ARG A 190 -1.09 17.94 -12.75
C ARG A 190 -1.02 16.83 -11.69
N VAL A 191 0.18 16.45 -11.31
CA VAL A 191 0.42 15.42 -10.28
C VAL A 191 1.01 16.09 -9.04
N GLY A 192 0.31 15.93 -7.92
CA GLY A 192 0.82 16.25 -6.59
C GLY A 192 1.18 14.96 -5.85
N ILE A 193 2.03 15.08 -4.84
CA ILE A 193 2.44 13.98 -3.97
C ILE A 193 2.40 14.41 -2.51
N TRP A 194 1.99 13.52 -1.61
CA TRP A 194 2.03 13.81 -0.19
C TRP A 194 2.27 12.54 0.64
N GLY A 195 2.86 12.74 1.80
CA GLY A 195 3.07 11.66 2.75
C GLY A 195 3.61 12.16 4.08
N HIS A 196 3.41 11.34 5.10
CA HIS A 196 3.85 11.57 6.46
C HIS A 196 5.08 10.71 6.79
N SER A 197 5.99 11.17 7.66
CA SER A 197 7.17 10.43 8.12
C SER A 197 8.05 9.99 6.94
N GLY A 198 8.28 8.69 6.73
CA GLY A 198 8.96 8.18 5.53
C GLY A 198 8.31 8.64 4.22
N GLY A 199 7.00 8.86 4.21
CA GLY A 199 6.28 9.47 3.10
C GLY A 199 6.61 10.95 2.92
N GLY A 200 6.83 11.68 4.02
CA GLY A 200 7.31 13.06 3.98
C GLY A 200 8.72 13.17 3.40
N PHE A 201 9.63 12.27 3.81
CA PHE A 201 10.95 12.14 3.20
C PHE A 201 10.86 11.89 1.69
N ALA A 202 10.07 10.91 1.26
CA ALA A 202 9.89 10.57 -0.15
C ALA A 202 9.26 11.72 -0.95
N THR A 203 8.31 12.44 -0.37
CA THR A 203 7.68 13.62 -0.99
C THR A 203 8.71 14.71 -1.25
N ALA A 204 9.57 15.04 -0.28
CA ALA A 204 10.65 16.00 -0.50
C ALA A 204 11.62 15.53 -1.58
N ALA A 205 12.03 14.26 -1.54
CA ALA A 205 12.87 13.66 -2.57
C ALA A 205 12.23 13.73 -3.97
N ALA A 206 10.91 13.48 -4.07
CA ALA A 206 10.17 13.59 -5.32
C ALA A 206 10.20 15.01 -5.90
N MET A 207 10.00 16.02 -5.07
CA MET A 207 10.01 17.43 -5.49
C MET A 207 11.39 17.87 -5.97
N PHE A 208 12.47 17.37 -5.36
CA PHE A 208 13.83 17.71 -5.76
C PHE A 208 14.32 16.92 -6.98
N ARG A 209 13.95 15.66 -7.12
CA ARG A 209 14.47 14.77 -8.16
C ARG A 209 13.60 14.70 -9.41
N TYR A 210 12.28 14.90 -9.26
CA TYR A 210 11.30 14.75 -10.33
C TYR A 210 10.35 15.96 -10.46
N PRO A 211 10.88 17.22 -10.48
CA PRO A 211 10.04 18.44 -10.51
C PRO A 211 9.24 18.55 -11.82
N ASP A 212 9.70 17.89 -12.88
CA ASP A 212 8.98 17.84 -14.16
C ASP A 212 7.75 16.94 -14.11
N PHE A 213 7.65 16.06 -13.12
CA PHE A 213 6.51 15.18 -12.95
C PHE A 213 5.61 15.63 -11.79
N PHE A 214 6.16 15.78 -10.59
CA PHE A 214 5.43 16.24 -9.41
C PHE A 214 5.43 17.77 -9.34
N LYS A 215 4.22 18.36 -9.32
CA LYS A 215 4.03 19.83 -9.38
C LYS A 215 3.78 20.45 -8.00
N VAL A 216 3.28 19.64 -7.06
CA VAL A 216 3.00 20.05 -5.68
C VAL A 216 3.41 18.91 -4.75
N GLY A 217 4.06 19.25 -3.63
CA GLY A 217 4.42 18.28 -2.60
C GLY A 217 4.00 18.76 -1.21
N ILE A 218 3.39 17.88 -0.41
CA ILE A 218 3.14 18.10 1.02
C ILE A 218 3.99 17.08 1.79
N SER A 219 5.12 17.54 2.29
CA SER A 219 6.08 16.74 3.06
C SER A 219 5.81 16.94 4.54
N GLU A 220 5.16 15.95 5.17
CA GLU A 220 4.81 16.03 6.58
C GLU A 220 5.77 15.17 7.41
N SER A 221 6.41 15.79 8.44
CA SER A 221 7.24 15.10 9.45
C SER A 221 8.30 14.15 8.89
N GLY A 222 8.92 14.51 7.76
CA GLY A 222 9.92 13.65 7.09
C GLY A 222 11.24 13.57 7.86
N ASN A 223 11.81 12.38 7.93
CA ASN A 223 13.15 12.12 8.49
C ASN A 223 14.24 12.45 7.45
N HIS A 224 14.44 13.72 7.16
CA HIS A 224 15.29 14.18 6.05
C HIS A 224 16.80 14.00 6.28
N ASP A 225 17.22 13.70 7.52
CA ASP A 225 18.60 13.34 7.86
C ASP A 225 18.60 12.09 8.74
N ASN A 226 18.85 10.93 8.12
CA ASN A 226 18.84 9.64 8.81
C ASN A 226 19.99 9.46 9.82
N ARG A 227 20.99 10.33 9.84
CA ARG A 227 22.06 10.35 10.85
C ARG A 227 21.55 10.80 12.22
N ASN A 228 20.42 11.51 12.25
CA ASN A 228 19.76 12.03 13.45
C ASN A 228 18.47 11.27 13.79
N TYR A 229 18.22 10.15 13.11
CA TYR A 229 17.05 9.32 13.36
C TYR A 229 17.39 8.21 14.38
N GLU A 230 16.42 7.35 14.69
CA GLU A 230 16.59 6.27 15.68
C GLU A 230 17.66 5.27 15.22
N ASP A 231 18.66 5.00 16.09
CA ASP A 231 19.80 4.16 15.75
C ASP A 231 19.41 2.72 15.39
N ASP A 232 18.50 2.11 16.14
CA ASP A 232 18.03 0.74 15.90
C ASP A 232 17.27 0.61 14.55
N TRP A 233 16.51 1.64 14.16
CA TRP A 233 15.88 1.69 12.84
C TRP A 233 16.92 1.88 11.74
N GLY A 234 17.86 2.80 11.94
CA GLY A 234 18.95 3.07 11.01
C GLY A 234 19.82 1.83 10.75
N GLU A 235 20.30 1.19 11.79
CA GLU A 235 21.12 -0.02 11.68
C GLU A 235 20.37 -1.18 10.99
N ARG A 236 19.09 -1.35 11.30
CA ARG A 236 18.25 -2.41 10.73
C ARG A 236 18.02 -2.24 9.23
N TYR A 237 17.74 -1.03 8.77
CA TYR A 237 17.22 -0.79 7.42
C TYR A 237 18.19 -0.10 6.48
N ILE A 238 19.20 0.60 7.01
CA ILE A 238 20.21 1.31 6.21
C ILE A 238 21.57 0.63 6.36
N GLY A 239 21.82 -0.03 7.49
CA GLY A 239 23.10 -0.64 7.85
C GLY A 239 23.92 0.25 8.77
N LEU A 240 25.07 -0.27 9.18
CA LEU A 240 26.01 0.45 10.03
C LEU A 240 26.63 1.62 9.28
N LEU A 241 26.81 2.73 9.98
CA LEU A 241 27.55 3.87 9.46
C LEU A 241 28.98 3.44 9.14
N THR A 242 29.39 3.62 7.90
CA THR A 242 30.73 3.28 7.43
C THR A 242 31.45 4.52 6.90
N LYS A 243 32.79 4.47 6.90
CA LYS A 243 33.63 5.50 6.29
C LYS A 243 33.97 5.12 4.85
N GLY A 244 33.70 6.02 3.94
CA GLY A 244 34.17 5.90 2.56
C GLY A 244 35.69 6.03 2.43
N PRO A 245 36.25 5.74 1.25
CA PRO A 245 37.68 5.92 0.98
C PRO A 245 38.18 7.36 1.17
N ASP A 246 37.27 8.34 1.08
CA ASP A 246 37.52 9.77 1.31
C ASP A 246 37.41 10.18 2.78
N GLY A 247 37.16 9.21 3.68
CA GLY A 247 36.99 9.43 5.11
C GLY A 247 35.64 10.03 5.53
N LYS A 248 34.72 10.25 4.58
CA LYS A 248 33.35 10.72 4.86
C LYS A 248 32.44 9.56 5.21
N ASP A 249 31.37 9.90 5.89
CA ASP A 249 30.33 8.95 6.23
C ASP A 249 29.55 8.55 4.95
N ASN A 250 29.32 7.24 4.80
CA ASN A 250 28.49 6.65 3.74
C ASN A 250 27.11 6.31 4.28
#